data_242135f84c45a6b75b9c28cf27b3dfad
#
_entry.id   242135f84c45a6b75b9c28cf27b3dfad
#
_cell.length_a   1.000
_cell.length_b   1.000
_cell.length_c   1.000
_cell.angle_alpha   90.00
_cell.angle_beta   90.00
_cell.angle_gamma   90.00
#
_symmetry.space_group_name_H-M   'P 1'
#
loop_
_entity.id
_entity.type
_entity.pdbx_description
1 polymer ?
#
loop_
_entity_poly.entity_id
_entity_poly.type
_entity_poly.pdbx_seq_one_letter_code
_entity_poly.pdbx_strand_id
1 'polypeptide(L)'
;PVGLIIGYGTARVLTQAFGEIRDAIFVKVGQNALRNIALNTFRHLHRLSLRFHLERRTGGLSRVIERATRGIDFLLRFMLFNIIPTILEICMISGIFWYNFGFLYALITFACLSSYIYFTIAITEWRLKYRREMNKQDTKANGRAIDSLINFETVKYFTSENHEAERFDKSLRLYEKASIRSQISLTLLNVGQGIIISGGLVAVLLMGAYGVYE
;
A
#
# COMPACT_ATOMS: atom_id res chain seq x y z
N PRO A 1 33.40 -20.75 -14.71
CA PRO A 1 31.95 -20.71 -14.47
C PRO A 1 31.61 -20.86 -12.97
N VAL A 2 32.31 -21.75 -12.22
CA VAL A 2 32.00 -21.99 -10.79
C VAL A 2 32.19 -20.74 -9.94
N GLY A 3 33.27 -19.97 -10.16
CA GLY A 3 33.53 -18.72 -9.44
C GLY A 3 32.43 -17.65 -9.62
N LEU A 4 31.82 -17.55 -10.81
CA LEU A 4 30.72 -16.65 -11.08
C LEU A 4 29.44 -17.05 -10.33
N ILE A 5 29.18 -18.36 -10.24
CA ILE A 5 28.01 -18.88 -9.52
C ILE A 5 28.16 -18.62 -8.02
N ILE A 6 29.36 -18.89 -7.45
CA ILE A 6 29.67 -18.59 -6.06
C ILE A 6 29.59 -17.08 -5.78
N GLY A 7 30.16 -16.26 -6.70
CA GLY A 7 30.10 -14.80 -6.61
C GLY A 7 28.66 -14.27 -6.62
N TYR A 8 27.80 -14.77 -7.49
CA TYR A 8 26.39 -14.44 -7.51
C TYR A 8 25.65 -14.83 -6.22
N GLY A 9 25.88 -16.06 -5.75
CA GLY A 9 25.31 -16.54 -4.49
C GLY A 9 25.71 -15.68 -3.30
N THR A 10 27.02 -15.36 -3.21
CA THR A 10 27.56 -14.48 -2.15
C THR A 10 26.96 -13.07 -2.20
N ALA A 11 26.89 -12.47 -3.40
CA ALA A 11 26.29 -11.16 -3.60
C ALA A 11 24.81 -11.14 -3.17
N ARG A 12 24.07 -12.19 -3.47
CA ARG A 12 22.66 -12.32 -3.06
C ARG A 12 22.49 -12.41 -1.55
N VAL A 13 23.32 -13.19 -0.87
CA VAL A 13 23.33 -13.29 0.60
C VAL A 13 23.69 -11.94 1.24
N LEU A 14 24.72 -11.28 0.71
CA LEU A 14 25.12 -9.96 1.19
C LEU A 14 24.00 -8.92 1.00
N THR A 15 23.32 -8.90 -0.13
CA THR A 15 22.19 -8.00 -0.37
C THR A 15 21.09 -8.19 0.67
N GLN A 16 20.73 -9.45 0.96
CA GLN A 16 19.75 -9.76 2.00
C GLN A 16 20.23 -9.32 3.39
N ALA A 17 21.47 -9.66 3.75
CA ALA A 17 22.07 -9.31 5.05
C ALA A 17 22.13 -7.78 5.26
N PHE A 18 22.54 -7.03 4.26
CA PHE A 18 22.55 -5.57 4.32
C PHE A 18 21.14 -4.98 4.45
N GLY A 19 20.15 -5.59 3.80
CA GLY A 19 18.74 -5.22 3.97
C GLY A 19 18.27 -5.36 5.42
N GLU A 20 18.50 -6.51 6.04
CA GLU A 20 18.12 -6.78 7.42
C GLU A 20 18.88 -5.89 8.43
N ILE A 21 20.19 -5.67 8.21
CA ILE A 21 20.98 -4.77 9.05
C ILE A 21 20.47 -3.33 8.95
N ARG A 22 20.18 -2.85 7.75
CA ARG A 22 19.58 -1.54 7.51
C ARG A 22 18.28 -1.38 8.29
N ASP A 23 17.39 -2.37 8.19
CA ASP A 23 16.08 -2.34 8.84
C ASP A 23 16.21 -2.38 10.37
N ALA A 24 17.13 -3.19 10.90
CA ALA A 24 17.43 -3.24 12.32
C ALA A 24 17.97 -1.89 12.88
N ILE A 25 18.88 -1.24 12.15
CA ILE A 25 19.39 0.08 12.53
C ILE A 25 18.26 1.13 12.50
N PHE A 26 17.42 1.08 11.46
CA PHE A 26 16.33 2.04 11.31
C PHE A 26 15.24 1.90 12.36
N VAL A 27 14.97 0.70 12.85
CA VAL A 27 13.99 0.49 13.93
C VAL A 27 14.29 1.40 15.12
N LYS A 28 15.54 1.47 15.56
CA LYS A 28 15.95 2.32 16.69
C LYS A 28 15.73 3.81 16.39
N VAL A 29 16.13 4.26 15.22
CA VAL A 29 15.97 5.66 14.79
C VAL A 29 14.49 6.02 14.62
N GLY A 30 13.72 5.16 13.95
CA GLY A 30 12.29 5.33 13.71
C GLY A 30 11.49 5.39 15.03
N GLN A 31 11.73 4.46 15.95
CA GLN A 31 11.06 4.45 17.25
C GLN A 31 11.39 5.68 18.09
N ASN A 32 12.64 6.17 18.04
CA ASN A 32 13.01 7.41 18.73
C ASN A 32 12.31 8.64 18.13
N ALA A 33 12.25 8.72 16.80
CA ALA A 33 11.52 9.79 16.11
C ALA A 33 10.02 9.77 16.45
N LEU A 34 9.39 8.60 16.42
CA LEU A 34 7.98 8.41 16.79
C LEU A 34 7.69 8.82 18.22
N ARG A 35 8.54 8.40 19.17
CA ARG A 35 8.44 8.81 20.56
C ARG A 35 8.50 10.31 20.72
N ASN A 36 9.45 10.97 20.04
CA ASN A 36 9.58 12.43 20.13
C ASN A 36 8.37 13.16 19.51
N ILE A 37 7.86 12.69 18.38
CA ILE A 37 6.64 13.23 17.76
C ILE A 37 5.44 13.07 18.70
N ALA A 38 5.23 11.86 19.24
CA ALA A 38 4.14 11.59 20.16
C ALA A 38 4.21 12.47 21.42
N LEU A 39 5.41 12.60 22.01
CA LEU A 39 5.64 13.44 23.19
C LEU A 39 5.41 14.92 22.91
N ASN A 40 5.89 15.43 21.79
CA ASN A 40 5.71 16.83 21.40
C ASN A 40 4.24 17.13 21.10
N THR A 41 3.54 16.23 20.43
CA THR A 41 2.10 16.33 20.18
C THR A 41 1.32 16.33 21.49
N PHE A 42 1.65 15.41 22.41
CA PHE A 42 1.04 15.34 23.72
C PHE A 42 1.24 16.65 24.52
N ARG A 43 2.46 17.17 24.57
CA ARG A 43 2.78 18.46 25.21
C ARG A 43 2.01 19.62 24.56
N HIS A 44 1.94 19.65 23.24
CA HIS A 44 1.19 20.67 22.52
C HIS A 44 -0.30 20.65 22.90
N LEU A 45 -0.90 19.48 22.90
CA LEU A 45 -2.31 19.32 23.29
C LEU A 45 -2.60 19.79 24.71
N HIS A 46 -1.71 19.53 25.67
CA HIS A 46 -1.86 20.01 27.06
C HIS A 46 -1.69 21.52 27.20
N ARG A 47 -1.08 22.20 26.25
CA ARG A 47 -0.95 23.65 26.19
C ARG A 47 -2.15 24.34 25.53
N LEU A 48 -3.05 23.59 24.92
CA LEU A 48 -4.26 24.16 24.33
C LEU A 48 -5.26 24.61 25.41
N SER A 49 -6.11 25.56 25.03
CA SER A 49 -7.08 26.16 25.98
C SER A 49 -8.09 25.13 26.51
N LEU A 50 -8.61 25.40 27.70
CA LEU A 50 -9.67 24.58 28.30
C LEU A 50 -10.90 24.47 27.39
N ARG A 51 -11.23 25.52 26.66
CA ARG A 51 -12.33 25.53 25.70
C ARG A 51 -12.15 24.45 24.62
N PHE A 52 -10.93 24.26 24.09
CA PHE A 52 -10.63 23.21 23.13
C PHE A 52 -10.92 21.82 23.70
N HIS A 53 -10.57 21.58 24.96
CA HIS A 53 -10.78 20.28 25.61
C HIS A 53 -12.26 20.02 25.96
N LEU A 54 -13.03 21.07 26.29
CA LEU A 54 -14.47 20.95 26.57
C LEU A 54 -15.30 20.71 25.27
N GLU A 55 -14.92 21.32 24.16
CA GLU A 55 -15.63 21.18 22.88
C GLU A 55 -15.36 19.84 22.17
N ARG A 56 -14.31 19.12 22.54
CA ARG A 56 -13.94 17.82 21.91
C ARG A 56 -13.97 16.66 22.90
N ARG A 57 -14.56 15.55 22.46
CA ARG A 57 -14.52 14.29 23.23
C ARG A 57 -13.07 13.79 23.30
N THR A 58 -12.49 13.76 24.49
CA THR A 58 -11.10 13.36 24.79
C THR A 58 -10.71 12.00 24.22
N GLY A 59 -11.62 11.02 24.17
CA GLY A 59 -11.38 9.71 23.58
C GLY A 59 -11.12 9.73 22.06
N GLY A 60 -11.61 10.75 21.33
CA GLY A 60 -11.32 10.94 19.91
C GLY A 60 -9.89 11.42 19.66
N LEU A 61 -9.35 12.24 20.55
CA LEU A 61 -8.03 12.85 20.41
C LEU A 61 -6.90 11.80 20.53
N SER A 62 -7.01 10.89 21.50
CA SER A 62 -6.07 9.78 21.67
C SER A 62 -5.96 8.90 20.43
N ARG A 63 -7.10 8.56 19.81
CA ARG A 63 -7.13 7.78 18.56
C ARG A 63 -6.51 8.54 17.39
N VAL A 64 -6.66 9.86 17.33
CA VAL A 64 -6.04 10.70 16.28
C VAL A 64 -4.52 10.68 16.42
N ILE A 65 -3.98 10.83 17.63
CA ILE A 65 -2.54 10.78 17.90
C ILE A 65 -1.97 9.42 17.48
N GLU A 66 -2.60 8.35 17.95
CA GLU A 66 -2.17 6.99 17.63
C GLU A 66 -2.17 6.72 16.11
N ARG A 67 -3.23 7.12 15.41
CA ARG A 67 -3.32 6.98 13.96
C ARG A 67 -2.29 7.83 13.22
N ALA A 68 -2.07 9.07 13.66
CA ALA A 68 -1.06 9.96 13.07
C ALA A 68 0.36 9.39 13.26
N THR A 69 0.68 8.90 14.45
CA THR A 69 1.98 8.29 14.76
C THR A 69 2.25 7.06 13.89
N ARG A 70 1.26 6.15 13.75
CA ARG A 70 1.37 4.98 12.86
C ARG A 70 1.49 5.39 11.38
N GLY A 71 0.77 6.44 10.96
CA GLY A 71 0.84 6.96 9.59
C GLY A 71 2.22 7.52 9.27
N ILE A 72 2.84 8.23 10.20
CA ILE A 72 4.20 8.77 10.04
C ILE A 72 5.23 7.65 9.98
N ASP A 73 5.14 6.63 10.84
CA ASP A 73 6.03 5.45 10.78
C ASP A 73 5.96 4.76 9.41
N PHE A 74 4.74 4.51 8.95
CA PHE A 74 4.52 3.91 7.63
C PHE A 74 5.12 4.77 6.50
N LEU A 75 4.86 6.07 6.50
CA LEU A 75 5.39 6.97 5.47
C LEU A 75 6.92 7.01 5.47
N LEU A 76 7.55 7.14 6.64
CA LEU A 76 9.00 7.17 6.74
C LEU A 76 9.64 5.87 6.22
N ARG A 77 9.11 4.71 6.66
CA ARG A 77 9.60 3.42 6.18
C ARG A 77 9.38 3.23 4.69
N PHE A 78 8.19 3.55 4.21
CA PHE A 78 7.84 3.38 2.80
C PHE A 78 8.68 4.30 1.89
N MET A 79 8.87 5.57 2.26
CA MET A 79 9.69 6.51 1.50
C MET A 79 11.16 6.08 1.47
N LEU A 80 11.75 5.78 2.63
CA LEU A 80 13.17 5.49 2.74
C LEU A 80 13.58 4.13 2.19
N PHE A 81 12.72 3.10 2.34
CA PHE A 81 13.11 1.73 2.01
C PHE A 81 12.46 1.16 0.76
N ASN A 82 11.46 1.84 0.22
CA ASN A 82 10.84 1.44 -1.03
C ASN A 82 11.04 2.49 -2.12
N ILE A 83 10.60 3.73 -1.91
CA ILE A 83 10.61 4.74 -2.97
C ILE A 83 12.04 5.14 -3.35
N ILE A 84 12.87 5.52 -2.39
CA ILE A 84 14.25 5.99 -2.67
C ILE A 84 15.10 4.91 -3.34
N PRO A 85 15.17 3.65 -2.82
CA PRO A 85 15.90 2.58 -3.50
C PRO A 85 15.38 2.30 -4.90
N THR A 86 14.07 2.26 -5.09
CA THR A 86 13.48 2.03 -6.41
C THR A 86 13.86 3.11 -7.42
N ILE A 87 13.86 4.39 -7.01
CA ILE A 87 14.32 5.48 -7.89
C ILE A 87 15.79 5.30 -8.26
N LEU A 88 16.65 4.96 -7.27
CA LEU A 88 18.07 4.70 -7.53
C LEU A 88 18.29 3.52 -8.46
N GLU A 89 17.56 2.41 -8.27
CA GLU A 89 17.61 1.24 -9.16
C GLU A 89 17.21 1.60 -10.59
N ILE A 90 16.16 2.37 -10.77
CA ILE A 90 15.72 2.85 -12.09
C ILE A 90 16.81 3.69 -12.76
N CYS A 91 17.40 4.63 -12.03
CA CYS A 91 18.48 5.47 -12.56
C CYS A 91 19.70 4.63 -12.92
N MET A 92 20.09 3.68 -12.08
CA MET A 92 21.22 2.78 -12.33
C MET A 92 20.98 1.89 -13.55
N ILE A 93 19.83 1.23 -13.63
CA ILE A 93 19.47 0.35 -14.76
C ILE A 93 19.44 1.14 -16.07
N SER A 94 18.84 2.33 -16.07
CA SER A 94 18.80 3.21 -17.24
C SER A 94 20.20 3.65 -17.67
N GLY A 95 21.08 3.97 -16.71
CA GLY A 95 22.47 4.32 -16.98
C GLY A 95 23.29 3.15 -17.56
N ILE A 96 23.11 1.95 -17.01
CA ILE A 96 23.77 0.73 -17.51
C ILE A 96 23.31 0.40 -18.95
N PHE A 97 22.00 0.52 -19.22
CA PHE A 97 21.46 0.29 -20.56
C PHE A 97 21.97 1.31 -21.57
N TRP A 98 22.04 2.58 -21.18
CA TRP A 98 22.61 3.62 -22.03
C TRP A 98 24.07 3.35 -22.37
N TYR A 99 24.87 2.97 -21.38
CA TYR A 99 26.32 2.77 -21.57
C TYR A 99 26.63 1.51 -22.39
N ASN A 100 25.94 0.39 -22.15
CA ASN A 100 26.27 -0.90 -22.78
C ASN A 100 25.51 -1.16 -24.07
N PHE A 101 24.28 -0.68 -24.22
CA PHE A 101 23.37 -1.03 -25.32
C PHE A 101 22.92 0.19 -26.15
N GLY A 102 23.29 1.39 -25.72
CA GLY A 102 22.94 2.62 -26.40
C GLY A 102 21.65 3.28 -25.91
N PHE A 103 21.45 4.52 -26.36
CA PHE A 103 20.37 5.39 -25.89
C PHE A 103 18.96 4.81 -26.13
N LEU A 104 18.76 4.07 -27.21
CA LEU A 104 17.45 3.57 -27.59
C LEU A 104 16.88 2.55 -26.56
N TYR A 105 17.73 1.69 -26.01
CA TYR A 105 17.35 0.74 -24.96
C TYR A 105 16.95 1.45 -23.64
N ALA A 106 17.72 2.47 -23.27
CA ALA A 106 17.38 3.29 -22.11
C ALA A 106 16.05 4.04 -22.29
N LEU A 107 15.79 4.57 -23.50
CA LEU A 107 14.57 5.28 -23.83
C LEU A 107 13.34 4.35 -23.75
N ILE A 108 13.39 3.15 -24.29
CA ILE A 108 12.29 2.19 -24.25
C ILE A 108 12.01 1.76 -22.81
N THR A 109 13.07 1.47 -22.03
CA THR A 109 12.92 1.11 -20.62
C THR A 109 12.26 2.24 -19.83
N PHE A 110 12.71 3.48 -20.04
CA PHE A 110 12.14 4.65 -19.37
C PHE A 110 10.68 4.90 -19.81
N ALA A 111 10.36 4.75 -21.09
CA ALA A 111 9.00 4.91 -21.61
C ALA A 111 8.05 3.83 -21.03
N CYS A 112 8.50 2.59 -20.96
CA CYS A 112 7.75 1.48 -20.36
C CYS A 112 7.46 1.77 -18.87
N LEU A 113 8.46 2.19 -18.12
CA LEU A 113 8.33 2.50 -16.71
C LEU A 113 7.42 3.70 -16.44
N SER A 114 7.57 4.77 -17.23
CA SER A 114 6.71 5.95 -17.14
C SER A 114 5.26 5.60 -17.44
N SER A 115 5.03 4.78 -18.48
CA SER A 115 3.70 4.27 -18.82
C SER A 115 3.10 3.42 -17.69
N TYR A 116 3.90 2.56 -17.07
CA TYR A 116 3.49 1.75 -15.93
C TYR A 116 3.07 2.61 -14.72
N ILE A 117 3.89 3.61 -14.38
CA ILE A 117 3.61 4.52 -13.26
C ILE A 117 2.33 5.31 -13.54
N TYR A 118 2.21 5.91 -14.72
CA TYR A 118 1.04 6.67 -15.11
C TYR A 118 -0.25 5.82 -15.07
N PHE A 119 -0.22 4.64 -15.68
CA PHE A 119 -1.34 3.70 -15.66
C PHE A 119 -1.71 3.29 -14.22
N THR A 120 -0.72 2.98 -13.40
CA THR A 120 -0.95 2.58 -12.01
C THR A 120 -1.63 3.69 -11.20
N ILE A 121 -1.17 4.94 -11.34
CA ILE A 121 -1.79 6.09 -10.65
C ILE A 121 -3.21 6.30 -11.12
N ALA A 122 -3.43 6.38 -12.44
CA ALA A 122 -4.74 6.64 -13.04
C ALA A 122 -5.78 5.58 -12.64
N ILE A 123 -5.42 4.30 -12.76
CA ILE A 123 -6.33 3.20 -12.38
C ILE A 123 -6.53 3.12 -10.86
N THR A 124 -5.49 3.41 -10.06
CA THR A 124 -5.62 3.42 -8.60
C THR A 124 -6.58 4.50 -8.13
N GLU A 125 -6.52 5.71 -8.68
CA GLU A 125 -7.48 6.78 -8.38
C GLU A 125 -8.91 6.38 -8.75
N TRP A 126 -9.08 5.83 -9.94
CA TRP A 126 -10.38 5.31 -10.38
C TRP A 126 -10.94 4.22 -9.46
N ARG A 127 -10.08 3.32 -8.94
CA ARG A 127 -10.44 2.25 -8.02
C ARG A 127 -10.84 2.74 -6.62
N LEU A 128 -10.35 3.89 -6.17
CA LEU A 128 -10.63 4.42 -4.83
C LEU A 128 -12.12 4.52 -4.54
N LYS A 129 -12.94 4.85 -5.53
CA LYS A 129 -14.41 4.92 -5.38
C LYS A 129 -15.03 3.57 -5.01
N TYR A 130 -14.58 2.47 -5.63
CA TYR A 130 -15.08 1.12 -5.37
C TYR A 130 -14.63 0.62 -4.00
N ARG A 131 -13.38 0.91 -3.63
CA ARG A 131 -12.82 0.56 -2.33
C ARG A 131 -13.51 1.32 -1.19
N ARG A 132 -13.80 2.61 -1.39
CA ARG A 132 -14.56 3.41 -0.42
C ARG A 132 -15.97 2.88 -0.22
N GLU A 133 -16.65 2.49 -1.31
CA GLU A 133 -17.99 1.92 -1.21
C GLU A 133 -17.97 0.57 -0.51
N MET A 134 -17.03 -0.30 -0.83
CA MET A 134 -16.83 -1.58 -0.12
C MET A 134 -16.65 -1.35 1.39
N ASN A 135 -15.73 -0.46 1.79
CA ASN A 135 -15.48 -0.17 3.20
C ASN A 135 -16.71 0.43 3.90
N LYS A 136 -17.50 1.25 3.21
CA LYS A 136 -18.74 1.81 3.72
C LYS A 136 -19.79 0.73 3.98
N GLN A 137 -19.95 -0.22 3.07
CA GLN A 137 -20.89 -1.32 3.24
C GLN A 137 -20.43 -2.31 4.30
N ASP A 138 -19.11 -2.58 4.40
CA ASP A 138 -18.50 -3.36 5.48
C ASP A 138 -18.80 -2.76 6.85
N THR A 139 -18.55 -1.47 7.02
CA THR A 139 -18.84 -0.76 8.29
C THR A 139 -20.33 -0.83 8.65
N LYS A 140 -21.23 -0.74 7.67
CA LYS A 140 -22.66 -0.85 7.90
C LYS A 140 -23.08 -2.27 8.29
N ALA A 141 -22.54 -3.29 7.63
CA ALA A 141 -22.83 -4.68 7.93
C ALA A 141 -22.34 -5.04 9.36
N ASN A 142 -21.09 -4.68 9.66
CA ASN A 142 -20.51 -4.89 10.99
C ASN A 142 -21.27 -4.12 12.09
N GLY A 143 -21.64 -2.86 11.83
CA GLY A 143 -22.46 -2.09 12.77
C GLY A 143 -23.78 -2.78 13.10
N ARG A 144 -24.50 -3.30 12.09
CA ARG A 144 -25.76 -4.03 12.30
C ARG A 144 -25.58 -5.33 13.09
N ALA A 145 -24.50 -6.08 12.82
CA ALA A 145 -24.21 -7.28 13.58
C ALA A 145 -23.96 -6.95 15.06
N ILE A 146 -23.16 -5.93 15.33
CA ILE A 146 -22.87 -5.47 16.70
C ILE A 146 -24.15 -4.97 17.41
N ASP A 147 -24.95 -4.16 16.73
CA ASP A 147 -26.21 -3.62 17.29
C ASP A 147 -27.18 -4.76 17.66
N SER A 148 -27.34 -5.76 16.79
CA SER A 148 -28.19 -6.92 17.04
C SER A 148 -27.66 -7.77 18.20
N LEU A 149 -26.33 -7.95 18.29
CA LEU A 149 -25.72 -8.73 19.38
C LEU A 149 -25.75 -7.98 20.72
N ILE A 150 -25.62 -6.66 20.75
CA ILE A 150 -25.76 -5.87 21.97
C ILE A 150 -27.21 -5.93 22.48
N ASN A 151 -28.18 -5.95 21.58
CA ASN A 151 -29.60 -6.00 21.90
C ASN A 151 -30.17 -7.42 21.85
N PHE A 152 -29.34 -8.45 22.08
CA PHE A 152 -29.76 -9.87 21.93
C PHE A 152 -30.95 -10.24 22.81
N GLU A 153 -31.05 -9.67 24.00
CA GLU A 153 -32.18 -9.90 24.90
C GLU A 153 -33.50 -9.47 24.25
N THR A 154 -33.53 -8.27 23.65
CA THR A 154 -34.70 -7.77 22.93
C THR A 154 -35.07 -8.66 21.77
N VAL A 155 -34.05 -9.11 20.98
CA VAL A 155 -34.29 -10.06 19.87
C VAL A 155 -34.91 -11.34 20.36
N LYS A 156 -34.43 -11.87 21.49
CA LYS A 156 -34.98 -13.07 22.12
C LYS A 156 -36.40 -12.88 22.69
N TYR A 157 -36.64 -11.77 23.39
CA TYR A 157 -37.95 -11.46 23.92
C TYR A 157 -39.05 -11.41 22.86
N PHE A 158 -38.73 -10.88 21.67
CA PHE A 158 -39.67 -10.73 20.56
C PHE A 158 -39.59 -11.90 19.56
N THR A 159 -38.79 -12.92 19.82
CA THR A 159 -38.58 -14.08 18.92
C THR A 159 -38.25 -13.65 17.47
N SER A 160 -37.42 -12.62 17.35
CA SER A 160 -37.14 -11.91 16.08
C SER A 160 -35.81 -12.31 15.43
N GLU A 161 -35.24 -13.48 15.77
CA GLU A 161 -33.95 -13.93 15.29
C GLU A 161 -33.91 -14.04 13.75
N ASN A 162 -34.97 -14.57 13.16
CA ASN A 162 -35.06 -14.69 11.70
C ASN A 162 -35.12 -13.30 11.01
N HIS A 163 -35.84 -12.37 11.61
CA HIS A 163 -35.91 -10.99 11.08
C HIS A 163 -34.54 -10.29 11.12
N GLU A 164 -33.80 -10.41 12.23
CA GLU A 164 -32.47 -9.85 12.35
C GLU A 164 -31.47 -10.55 11.40
N ALA A 165 -31.55 -11.86 11.22
CA ALA A 165 -30.76 -12.59 10.26
C ALA A 165 -31.01 -12.13 8.81
N GLU A 166 -32.26 -11.95 8.41
CA GLU A 166 -32.60 -11.42 7.08
C GLU A 166 -32.11 -9.99 6.89
N ARG A 167 -32.22 -9.17 7.92
CA ARG A 167 -31.76 -7.78 7.91
C ARG A 167 -30.22 -7.70 7.78
N PHE A 168 -29.51 -8.59 8.45
CA PHE A 168 -28.06 -8.73 8.34
C PHE A 168 -27.66 -9.26 6.96
N ASP A 169 -28.34 -10.30 6.44
CA ASP A 169 -28.10 -10.85 5.10
C ASP A 169 -28.24 -9.79 4.00
N LYS A 170 -29.28 -8.94 4.08
CA LYS A 170 -29.41 -7.80 3.14
C LYS A 170 -28.18 -6.87 3.15
N SER A 171 -27.59 -6.68 4.31
CA SER A 171 -26.38 -5.84 4.44
C SER A 171 -25.15 -6.54 3.90
N LEU A 172 -25.01 -7.84 4.14
CA LEU A 172 -23.95 -8.67 3.61
C LEU A 172 -24.00 -8.74 2.08
N ARG A 173 -25.19 -8.86 1.48
CA ARG A 173 -25.35 -8.83 0.01
C ARG A 173 -24.89 -7.50 -0.61
N LEU A 174 -25.13 -6.37 0.07
CA LEU A 174 -24.62 -5.07 -0.39
C LEU A 174 -23.10 -4.99 -0.30
N TYR A 175 -22.52 -5.49 0.79
CA TYR A 175 -21.08 -5.61 0.96
C TYR A 175 -20.47 -6.54 -0.10
N GLU A 176 -21.05 -7.73 -0.31
CA GLU A 176 -20.61 -8.69 -1.32
C GLU A 176 -20.52 -8.06 -2.72
N LYS A 177 -21.60 -7.40 -3.16
CA LYS A 177 -21.60 -6.70 -4.46
C LYS A 177 -20.52 -5.61 -4.56
N ALA A 178 -20.31 -4.85 -3.50
CA ALA A 178 -19.28 -3.81 -3.47
C ALA A 178 -17.88 -4.42 -3.44
N SER A 179 -17.69 -5.51 -2.71
CA SER A 179 -16.44 -6.27 -2.62
C SER A 179 -16.05 -6.88 -3.97
N ILE A 180 -16.98 -7.50 -4.67
CA ILE A 180 -16.77 -8.07 -6.01
C ILE A 180 -16.32 -6.95 -6.99
N ARG A 181 -16.99 -5.79 -7.00
CA ARG A 181 -16.59 -4.65 -7.86
C ARG A 181 -15.21 -4.13 -7.52
N SER A 182 -14.88 -4.04 -6.24
CA SER A 182 -13.55 -3.66 -5.77
C SER A 182 -12.47 -4.65 -6.25
N GLN A 183 -12.77 -5.95 -6.16
CA GLN A 183 -11.85 -7.01 -6.58
C GLN A 183 -11.66 -7.03 -8.10
N ILE A 184 -12.73 -6.90 -8.88
CA ILE A 184 -12.64 -6.81 -10.35
C ILE A 184 -11.78 -5.60 -10.75
N SER A 185 -11.95 -4.46 -10.08
CA SER A 185 -11.12 -3.29 -10.35
C SER A 185 -9.64 -3.49 -10.04
N LEU A 186 -9.30 -4.34 -9.03
CA LEU A 186 -7.93 -4.75 -8.74
C LEU A 186 -7.36 -5.67 -9.83
N THR A 187 -8.17 -6.62 -10.28
CA THR A 187 -7.79 -7.52 -11.35
C THR A 187 -7.47 -6.75 -12.64
N LEU A 188 -8.27 -5.73 -12.97
CA LEU A 188 -8.01 -4.87 -14.13
C LEU A 188 -6.67 -4.12 -14.00
N LEU A 189 -6.36 -3.61 -12.81
CA LEU A 189 -5.05 -3.00 -12.54
C LEU A 189 -3.92 -3.99 -12.79
N ASN A 190 -3.99 -5.19 -12.20
CA ASN A 190 -2.93 -6.19 -12.30
C ASN A 190 -2.73 -6.68 -13.73
N VAL A 191 -3.81 -6.93 -14.47
CA VAL A 191 -3.75 -7.33 -15.89
C VAL A 191 -3.13 -6.22 -16.73
N GLY A 192 -3.56 -4.98 -16.57
CA GLY A 192 -3.00 -3.85 -17.32
C GLY A 192 -1.51 -3.63 -17.01
N GLN A 193 -1.10 -3.74 -15.77
CA GLN A 193 0.32 -3.72 -15.38
C GLN A 193 1.11 -4.85 -16.04
N GLY A 194 0.56 -6.08 -16.05
CA GLY A 194 1.17 -7.24 -16.71
C GLY A 194 1.37 -7.02 -18.20
N ILE A 195 0.39 -6.44 -18.90
CA ILE A 195 0.48 -6.12 -20.32
C ILE A 195 1.60 -5.10 -20.58
N ILE A 196 1.70 -4.04 -19.80
CA ILE A 196 2.75 -3.02 -19.97
C ILE A 196 4.13 -3.62 -19.75
N ILE A 197 4.32 -4.41 -18.68
CA ILE A 197 5.62 -5.06 -18.37
C ILE A 197 6.00 -6.04 -19.49
N SER A 198 5.07 -6.92 -19.90
CA SER A 198 5.33 -7.91 -20.96
C SER A 198 5.61 -7.25 -22.29
N GLY A 199 4.89 -6.18 -22.64
CA GLY A 199 5.12 -5.40 -23.85
C GLY A 199 6.50 -4.74 -23.84
N GLY A 200 6.92 -4.15 -22.72
CA GLY A 200 8.26 -3.59 -22.57
C GLY A 200 9.37 -4.64 -22.69
N LEU A 201 9.18 -5.80 -22.05
CA LEU A 201 10.12 -6.92 -22.16
C LEU A 201 10.27 -7.41 -23.61
N VAL A 202 9.15 -7.63 -24.30
CA VAL A 202 9.16 -8.06 -25.71
C VAL A 202 9.86 -7.01 -26.59
N ALA A 203 9.60 -5.72 -26.37
CA ALA A 203 10.26 -4.65 -27.14
C ALA A 203 11.79 -4.69 -26.96
N VAL A 204 12.28 -4.83 -25.72
CA VAL A 204 13.72 -4.92 -25.43
C VAL A 204 14.35 -6.18 -26.04
N LEU A 205 13.65 -7.34 -25.95
CA LEU A 205 14.14 -8.60 -26.53
C LEU A 205 14.20 -8.56 -28.05
N LEU A 206 13.18 -8.00 -28.71
CA LEU A 206 13.19 -7.83 -30.17
C LEU A 206 14.35 -6.94 -30.64
N MET A 207 14.59 -5.83 -29.93
CA MET A 207 15.74 -4.98 -30.25
C MET A 207 17.06 -5.70 -30.05
N GLY A 208 17.21 -6.49 -28.96
CA GLY A 208 18.40 -7.30 -28.73
C GLY A 208 18.61 -8.35 -29.84
N ALA A 209 17.53 -8.98 -30.31
CA ALA A 209 17.59 -9.91 -31.41
C ALA A 209 18.04 -9.26 -32.75
N TYR A 210 17.48 -8.06 -33.05
CA TYR A 210 17.92 -7.32 -34.25
C TYR A 210 19.37 -6.85 -34.15
N GLY A 211 19.84 -6.38 -33.00
CA GLY A 211 21.22 -5.94 -32.80
C GLY A 211 22.28 -7.07 -32.85
N VAL A 212 21.88 -8.34 -32.79
CA VAL A 212 22.77 -9.49 -32.99
C VAL A 212 22.88 -9.87 -34.49
N TYR A 213 21.94 -9.44 -35.33
CA TYR A 213 21.95 -9.69 -36.77
C TYR A 213 22.71 -8.63 -37.58
N GLU A 214 23.02 -7.48 -37.01
CA GLU A 214 23.94 -6.46 -37.54
C GLU A 214 25.36 -6.67 -36.98
#